data_f350756c97e554dd2c9ddae4810ad67a
#
_entry.id   f350756c97e554dd2c9ddae4810ad67a
#
_cell.length_a   1.000
_cell.length_b   1.000
_cell.length_c   1.000
_cell.angle_alpha   90.00
_cell.angle_beta   90.00
_cell.angle_gamma   90.00
#
_symmetry.space_group_name_H-M   'P 1'
#
loop_
_entity.id
_entity.type
_entity.pdbx_description
1 polymer ?
#
loop_
_entity_poly.entity_id
_entity_poly.type
_entity_poly.pdbx_seq_one_letter_code
_entity_poly.pdbx_strand_id
1 'polypeptide(L)'
;RKFKVGLTPEDIAAYSLEDRPYWIELKAQFTDDELELFKYHWSRIISQFNDDVLPTEEFQVVDVIKLEILMNRCLKGNKENIEQINTYDKLIQDERSRDKDQQDIDYIINLERQVASLRASQESLNRDYRELQTKKATILREIKGTREQRIKRLEDSKQSFTSWVTSMMQDPELMKKYGIEMEKMRLAMKKEEERLSAFHKYEDGQVDQPLLTPETVKD
;
A
#
# COMPACT_ATOMS: atom_id res chain seq x y z
N ARG A 1 12.72 14.61 14.80
CA ARG A 1 12.86 13.60 13.71
C ARG A 1 14.10 13.93 12.91
N LYS A 2 15.13 13.08 12.97
CA LYS A 2 16.33 13.23 12.14
C LYS A 2 15.98 12.71 10.75
N PHE A 3 15.80 13.60 9.78
CA PHE A 3 15.76 13.22 8.38
C PHE A 3 17.14 12.67 8.01
N LYS A 4 17.21 11.39 7.69
CA LYS A 4 18.41 10.80 7.10
C LYS A 4 18.44 11.23 5.64
N VAL A 5 19.38 12.07 5.29
CA VAL A 5 19.68 12.47 3.91
C VAL A 5 20.10 11.21 3.15
N GLY A 6 19.37 10.83 2.10
CA GLY A 6 19.70 9.70 1.22
C GLY A 6 18.73 8.50 1.24
N LEU A 7 17.57 8.60 1.92
CA LEU A 7 16.54 7.56 1.85
C LEU A 7 15.73 7.68 0.56
N THR A 8 15.52 6.55 -0.10
CA THR A 8 14.60 6.47 -1.25
C THR A 8 13.15 6.59 -0.76
N PRO A 9 12.18 6.98 -1.62
CA PRO A 9 10.76 6.96 -1.27
C PRO A 9 10.29 5.58 -0.75
N GLU A 10 10.88 4.50 -1.25
CA GLU A 10 10.61 3.12 -0.82
C GLU A 10 11.10 2.87 0.62
N ASP A 11 12.27 3.40 0.98
CA ASP A 11 12.80 3.31 2.35
C ASP A 11 11.89 4.07 3.33
N ILE A 12 11.43 5.27 2.95
CA ILE A 12 10.53 6.08 3.77
C ILE A 12 9.21 5.34 4.00
N ALA A 13 8.64 4.73 2.96
CA ALA A 13 7.42 3.95 3.05
C ALA A 13 7.61 2.70 3.95
N ALA A 14 8.74 2.00 3.86
CA ALA A 14 9.05 0.86 4.71
C ALA A 14 9.15 1.25 6.19
N TYR A 15 9.81 2.38 6.51
CA TYR A 15 9.87 2.91 7.87
C TYR A 15 8.50 3.34 8.41
N SER A 16 7.62 3.87 7.56
CA SER A 16 6.27 4.27 7.96
C SER A 16 5.40 3.09 8.42
N LEU A 17 5.68 1.88 7.93
CA LEU A 17 4.99 0.65 8.35
C LEU A 17 5.27 0.30 9.82
N GLU A 18 6.51 0.49 10.29
CA GLU A 18 6.92 0.15 11.66
C GLU A 18 6.26 1.05 12.71
N ASP A 19 5.86 2.25 12.35
CA ASP A 19 5.15 3.20 13.21
C ASP A 19 3.64 2.91 13.30
N ARG A 20 3.10 1.94 12.53
CA ARG A 20 1.69 1.61 12.51
C ARG A 20 1.29 0.66 13.64
N PRO A 21 0.11 0.85 14.27
CA PRO A 21 -0.34 0.00 15.38
C PRO A 21 -0.39 -1.49 15.04
N TYR A 22 -0.82 -1.83 13.81
CA TYR A 22 -0.93 -3.23 13.35
C TYR A 22 0.43 -3.89 13.12
N TRP A 23 1.55 -3.15 13.14
CA TRP A 23 2.88 -3.72 13.05
C TRP A 23 3.22 -4.66 14.21
N ILE A 24 2.71 -4.35 15.41
CA ILE A 24 2.86 -5.22 16.59
C ILE A 24 2.18 -6.58 16.37
N GLU A 25 0.98 -6.56 15.77
CA GLU A 25 0.24 -7.79 15.45
C GLU A 25 0.95 -8.61 14.37
N LEU A 26 1.49 -7.94 13.33
CA LEU A 26 2.25 -8.60 12.28
C LEU A 26 3.48 -9.33 12.83
N LYS A 27 4.24 -8.70 13.74
CA LYS A 27 5.38 -9.32 14.40
C LYS A 27 5.02 -10.58 15.20
N ALA A 28 3.81 -10.65 15.73
CA ALA A 28 3.35 -11.83 16.46
C ALA A 28 2.91 -12.97 15.53
N GLN A 29 2.58 -12.69 14.26
CA GLN A 29 1.99 -13.64 13.32
C GLN A 29 2.98 -14.19 12.28
N PHE A 30 4.05 -13.44 11.98
CA PHE A 30 4.97 -13.72 10.89
C PHE A 30 6.41 -13.87 11.38
N THR A 31 7.20 -14.68 10.67
CA THR A 31 8.65 -14.82 10.91
C THR A 31 9.42 -13.58 10.41
N ASP A 32 10.67 -13.43 10.86
CA ASP A 32 11.50 -12.29 10.47
C ASP A 32 11.69 -12.21 8.93
N ASP A 33 11.92 -13.34 8.26
CA ASP A 33 12.02 -13.40 6.79
C ASP A 33 10.71 -12.98 6.10
N GLU A 34 9.57 -13.37 6.66
CA GLU A 34 8.27 -12.99 6.15
C GLU A 34 7.96 -11.50 6.40
N LEU A 35 8.46 -10.94 7.52
CA LEU A 35 8.35 -9.52 7.80
C LEU A 35 9.21 -8.68 6.88
N GLU A 36 10.39 -9.15 6.48
CA GLU A 36 11.20 -8.47 5.45
C GLU A 36 10.48 -8.48 4.09
N LEU A 37 9.90 -9.63 3.71
CA LEU A 37 9.09 -9.73 2.50
C LEU A 37 7.86 -8.81 2.57
N PHE A 38 7.24 -8.72 3.75
CA PHE A 38 6.12 -7.82 4.00
C PHE A 38 6.51 -6.36 3.78
N LYS A 39 7.63 -5.91 4.36
CA LYS A 39 8.17 -4.54 4.19
C LYS A 39 8.45 -4.25 2.71
N TYR A 40 9.05 -5.19 2.00
CA TYR A 40 9.34 -5.05 0.58
C TYR A 40 8.07 -4.84 -0.26
N HIS A 41 7.05 -5.67 -0.07
CA HIS A 41 5.79 -5.53 -0.80
C HIS A 41 5.04 -4.25 -0.41
N TRP A 42 5.02 -3.94 0.89
CA TRP A 42 4.42 -2.71 1.40
C TRP A 42 5.01 -1.47 0.76
N SER A 43 6.33 -1.32 0.79
CA SER A 43 7.01 -0.16 0.24
C SER A 43 6.71 0.02 -1.25
N ARG A 44 6.71 -1.06 -2.02
CA ARG A 44 6.41 -1.02 -3.45
C ARG A 44 4.96 -0.70 -3.77
N ILE A 45 4.01 -1.24 -3.01
CA ILE A 45 2.59 -0.97 -3.23
C ILE A 45 2.28 0.48 -2.83
N ILE A 46 2.73 0.93 -1.67
CA ILE A 46 2.47 2.29 -1.19
C ILE A 46 3.11 3.35 -2.10
N SER A 47 4.33 3.11 -2.61
CA SER A 47 4.98 4.05 -3.54
C SER A 47 4.19 4.26 -4.84
N GLN A 48 3.41 3.26 -5.30
CA GLN A 48 2.53 3.41 -6.46
C GLN A 48 1.36 4.37 -6.22
N PHE A 49 1.04 4.64 -4.97
CA PHE A 49 -0.07 5.51 -4.59
C PHE A 49 0.33 6.98 -4.41
N ASN A 50 1.64 7.33 -4.53
CA ASN A 50 2.17 8.70 -4.37
C ASN A 50 1.64 9.40 -3.11
N ASP A 51 1.70 8.74 -1.96
CA ASP A 51 1.20 9.19 -0.66
C ASP A 51 -0.32 9.49 -0.57
N ASP A 52 -1.08 9.16 -1.63
CA ASP A 52 -2.54 9.31 -1.68
C ASP A 52 -3.23 7.98 -1.37
N VAL A 53 -3.03 7.47 -0.14
CA VAL A 53 -3.64 6.23 0.37
C VAL A 53 -4.62 6.55 1.47
N LEU A 54 -5.87 6.08 1.32
CA LEU A 54 -6.86 6.16 2.38
C LEU A 54 -6.59 5.09 3.46
N PRO A 55 -6.92 5.33 4.73
CA PRO A 55 -6.75 4.33 5.79
C PRO A 55 -7.43 2.98 5.49
N THR A 56 -8.56 2.99 4.79
CA THR A 56 -9.25 1.78 4.34
C THR A 56 -8.49 1.02 3.26
N GLU A 57 -7.86 1.73 2.33
CA GLU A 57 -6.99 1.14 1.31
C GLU A 57 -5.72 0.56 1.94
N GLU A 58 -5.20 1.20 2.99
CA GLU A 58 -4.05 0.73 3.77
C GLU A 58 -4.31 -0.65 4.38
N PHE A 59 -5.48 -0.87 5.00
CA PHE A 59 -5.87 -2.19 5.51
C PHE A 59 -5.99 -3.23 4.40
N GLN A 60 -6.57 -2.86 3.26
CA GLN A 60 -6.67 -3.76 2.10
C GLN A 60 -5.29 -4.14 1.56
N VAL A 61 -4.33 -3.21 1.53
CA VAL A 61 -2.92 -3.50 1.14
C VAL A 61 -2.28 -4.48 2.12
N VAL A 62 -2.46 -4.27 3.44
CA VAL A 62 -1.99 -5.20 4.48
C VAL A 62 -2.56 -6.60 4.24
N ASP A 63 -3.86 -6.72 3.98
CA ASP A 63 -4.50 -8.01 3.74
C ASP A 63 -4.01 -8.69 2.47
N VAL A 64 -3.79 -7.94 1.38
CA VAL A 64 -3.19 -8.48 0.15
C VAL A 64 -1.81 -9.06 0.41
N ILE A 65 -0.96 -8.38 1.19
CA ILE A 65 0.38 -8.87 1.51
C ILE A 65 0.32 -10.09 2.42
N LYS A 66 -0.57 -10.11 3.43
CA LYS A 66 -0.82 -11.30 4.27
C LYS A 66 -1.20 -12.51 3.41
N LEU A 67 -2.12 -12.33 2.47
CA LEU A 67 -2.54 -13.39 1.56
C LEU A 67 -1.38 -13.90 0.71
N GLU A 68 -0.51 -13.01 0.22
CA GLU A 68 0.70 -13.40 -0.53
C GLU A 68 1.62 -14.29 0.29
N ILE A 69 1.89 -13.92 1.53
CA ILE A 69 2.75 -14.71 2.43
C ILE A 69 2.11 -16.09 2.71
N LEU A 70 0.79 -16.13 2.95
CA LEU A 70 0.08 -17.39 3.16
C LEU A 70 0.11 -18.28 1.91
N MET A 71 -0.03 -17.71 0.72
CA MET A 71 0.14 -18.44 -0.55
C MET A 71 1.55 -19.01 -0.69
N ASN A 72 2.58 -18.26 -0.31
CA ASN A 72 3.97 -18.74 -0.31
C ASN A 72 4.17 -19.91 0.68
N ARG A 73 3.54 -19.86 1.86
CA ARG A 73 3.54 -21.01 2.81
C ARG A 73 2.90 -22.25 2.19
N CYS A 74 1.78 -22.11 1.48
CA CYS A 74 1.14 -23.24 0.78
C CYS A 74 2.07 -23.83 -0.29
N LEU A 75 2.74 -22.99 -1.08
CA LEU A 75 3.69 -23.46 -2.09
C LEU A 75 4.92 -24.14 -1.49
N LYS A 76 5.45 -23.61 -0.37
CA LYS A 76 6.56 -24.22 0.36
C LYS A 76 6.17 -25.59 0.91
N GLY A 77 5.02 -25.68 1.57
CA GLY A 77 4.50 -26.97 2.07
C GLY A 77 4.27 -27.98 0.96
N ASN A 78 3.74 -27.55 -0.21
CA ASN A 78 3.61 -28.43 -1.38
C ASN A 78 4.97 -28.95 -1.87
N LYS A 79 5.98 -28.11 -1.92
CA LYS A 79 7.34 -28.51 -2.31
C LYS A 79 7.90 -29.55 -1.33
N GLU A 80 7.79 -29.30 -0.04
CA GLU A 80 8.24 -30.22 1.01
C GLU A 80 7.52 -31.59 0.92
N ASN A 81 6.20 -31.58 0.69
CA ASN A 81 5.42 -32.81 0.49
C ASN A 81 5.89 -33.59 -0.74
N ILE A 82 6.18 -32.91 -1.86
CA ILE A 82 6.69 -33.54 -3.09
C ILE A 82 8.07 -34.20 -2.84
N GLU A 83 8.96 -33.53 -2.14
CA GLU A 83 10.29 -34.04 -1.81
C GLU A 83 10.18 -35.30 -0.91
N GLN A 84 9.29 -35.27 0.08
CA GLN A 84 9.04 -36.43 0.96
C GLN A 84 8.41 -37.61 0.19
N ILE A 85 7.40 -37.33 -0.67
CA ILE A 85 6.79 -38.37 -1.51
C ILE A 85 7.85 -39.06 -2.39
N ASN A 86 8.69 -38.26 -3.06
CA ASN A 86 9.77 -38.80 -3.90
C ASN A 86 10.76 -39.65 -3.10
N THR A 87 11.01 -39.27 -1.87
CA THR A 87 11.89 -40.02 -0.96
C THR A 87 11.26 -41.38 -0.57
N TYR A 88 9.98 -41.35 -0.19
CA TYR A 88 9.27 -42.57 0.19
C TYR A 88 9.02 -43.47 -1.03
N ASP A 89 8.72 -42.94 -2.19
CA ASP A 89 8.57 -43.74 -3.42
C ASP A 89 9.88 -44.49 -3.78
N LYS A 90 11.06 -43.82 -3.59
CA LYS A 90 12.36 -44.51 -3.75
C LYS A 90 12.56 -45.61 -2.74
N LEU A 91 12.27 -45.39 -1.45
CA LEU A 91 12.38 -46.42 -0.41
C LEU A 91 11.45 -47.60 -0.69
N ILE A 92 10.24 -47.37 -1.16
CA ILE A 92 9.32 -48.43 -1.58
C ILE A 92 9.88 -49.22 -2.76
N GLN A 93 10.46 -48.56 -3.76
CA GLN A 93 11.08 -49.23 -4.90
C GLN A 93 12.30 -50.05 -4.49
N ASP A 94 13.16 -49.50 -3.63
CA ASP A 94 14.33 -50.21 -3.10
C ASP A 94 13.92 -51.47 -2.33
N GLU A 95 12.89 -51.39 -1.46
CA GLU A 95 12.39 -52.51 -0.70
C GLU A 95 11.74 -53.58 -1.61
N ARG A 96 10.98 -53.15 -2.61
CA ARG A 96 10.35 -54.04 -3.61
C ARG A 96 11.36 -54.70 -4.53
N SER A 97 12.57 -54.16 -4.69
CA SER A 97 13.62 -54.73 -5.52
C SER A 97 14.39 -55.85 -4.83
N ARG A 98 14.21 -56.04 -3.50
CA ARG A 98 14.83 -57.13 -2.73
C ARG A 98 14.16 -58.46 -3.05
N ASP A 99 14.86 -59.56 -2.72
CA ASP A 99 14.28 -60.92 -2.82
C ASP A 99 12.99 -61.04 -2.00
N LYS A 100 12.00 -61.77 -2.49
CA LYS A 100 10.65 -61.85 -1.85
C LYS A 100 10.69 -62.26 -0.40
N ASP A 101 11.64 -63.08 -0.01
CA ASP A 101 11.80 -63.59 1.36
C ASP A 101 12.44 -62.55 2.30
N GLN A 102 13.00 -61.45 1.72
CA GLN A 102 13.68 -60.38 2.47
C GLN A 102 12.90 -59.07 2.46
N GLN A 103 11.76 -59.05 1.75
CA GLN A 103 10.92 -57.85 1.69
C GLN A 103 10.13 -57.65 2.97
N ASP A 104 10.20 -56.46 3.57
CA ASP A 104 9.35 -56.09 4.70
C ASP A 104 8.04 -55.45 4.17
N ILE A 105 7.00 -56.29 4.10
CA ILE A 105 5.68 -55.91 3.59
C ILE A 105 5.03 -54.85 4.50
N ASP A 106 5.20 -54.97 5.81
CA ASP A 106 4.61 -54.06 6.79
C ASP A 106 5.26 -52.65 6.66
N TYR A 107 6.57 -52.60 6.40
CA TYR A 107 7.28 -51.38 6.12
C TYR A 107 6.78 -50.72 4.84
N ILE A 108 6.61 -51.48 3.76
CA ILE A 108 6.06 -50.94 2.48
C ILE A 108 4.65 -50.37 2.72
N ILE A 109 3.76 -51.07 3.40
CA ILE A 109 2.40 -50.61 3.70
C ILE A 109 2.42 -49.32 4.50
N ASN A 110 3.33 -49.20 5.47
CA ASN A 110 3.48 -47.97 6.27
C ASN A 110 3.93 -46.81 5.42
N LEU A 111 4.92 -46.96 4.55
CA LEU A 111 5.37 -45.92 3.62
C LEU A 111 4.25 -45.52 2.66
N GLU A 112 3.50 -46.47 2.10
CA GLU A 112 2.35 -46.16 1.22
C GLU A 112 1.26 -45.37 1.94
N ARG A 113 0.99 -45.67 3.23
CA ARG A 113 0.07 -44.84 4.04
C ARG A 113 0.59 -43.42 4.25
N GLN A 114 1.91 -43.27 4.48
CA GLN A 114 2.52 -41.95 4.60
C GLN A 114 2.42 -41.16 3.29
N VAL A 115 2.71 -41.80 2.16
CA VAL A 115 2.53 -41.19 0.83
C VAL A 115 1.08 -40.75 0.58
N ALA A 116 0.11 -41.59 0.95
CA ALA A 116 -1.30 -41.26 0.82
C ALA A 116 -1.70 -40.06 1.70
N SER A 117 -1.19 -39.98 2.92
CA SER A 117 -1.38 -38.86 3.82
C SER A 117 -0.78 -37.56 3.26
N LEU A 118 0.44 -37.61 2.72
CA LEU A 118 1.11 -36.46 2.10
C LEU A 118 0.36 -35.95 0.85
N ARG A 119 -0.16 -36.88 0.03
CA ARG A 119 -0.98 -36.52 -1.14
C ARG A 119 -2.29 -35.86 -0.72
N ALA A 120 -2.93 -36.32 0.35
CA ALA A 120 -4.13 -35.65 0.89
C ALA A 120 -3.80 -34.25 1.44
N SER A 121 -2.67 -34.08 2.14
CA SER A 121 -2.16 -32.80 2.59
C SER A 121 -1.90 -31.85 1.42
N GLN A 122 -1.29 -32.35 0.33
CA GLN A 122 -1.02 -31.58 -0.87
C GLN A 122 -2.31 -31.08 -1.55
N GLU A 123 -3.35 -31.93 -1.59
CA GLU A 123 -4.66 -31.53 -2.11
C GLU A 123 -5.29 -30.41 -1.28
N SER A 124 -5.20 -30.49 0.06
CA SER A 124 -5.66 -29.43 0.96
C SER A 124 -4.91 -28.13 0.71
N LEU A 125 -3.57 -28.15 0.67
CA LEU A 125 -2.76 -26.95 0.40
C LEU A 125 -3.06 -26.32 -0.97
N ASN A 126 -3.33 -27.13 -1.99
CA ASN A 126 -3.72 -26.65 -3.30
C ASN A 126 -5.11 -25.98 -3.29
N ARG A 127 -6.04 -26.48 -2.48
CA ARG A 127 -7.36 -25.86 -2.28
C ARG A 127 -7.22 -24.53 -1.58
N ASP A 128 -6.47 -24.49 -0.48
CA ASP A 128 -6.20 -23.27 0.29
C ASP A 128 -5.54 -22.21 -0.58
N TYR A 129 -4.54 -22.60 -1.39
CA TYR A 129 -3.89 -21.69 -2.34
C TYR A 129 -4.88 -21.04 -3.32
N ARG A 130 -5.80 -21.83 -3.90
CA ARG A 130 -6.82 -21.29 -4.83
C ARG A 130 -7.78 -20.33 -4.14
N GLU A 131 -8.18 -20.64 -2.91
CA GLU A 131 -9.03 -19.74 -2.13
C GLU A 131 -8.33 -18.42 -1.83
N LEU A 132 -7.08 -18.47 -1.37
CA LEU A 132 -6.27 -17.30 -1.09
C LEU A 132 -6.06 -16.46 -2.35
N GLN A 133 -5.77 -17.10 -3.49
CA GLN A 133 -5.62 -16.43 -4.78
C GLN A 133 -6.91 -15.69 -5.19
N THR A 134 -8.07 -16.33 -5.00
CA THR A 134 -9.36 -15.71 -5.30
C THR A 134 -9.64 -14.51 -4.40
N LYS A 135 -9.41 -14.64 -3.09
CA LYS A 135 -9.56 -13.55 -2.12
C LYS A 135 -8.64 -12.38 -2.47
N LYS A 136 -7.37 -12.66 -2.76
CA LYS A 136 -6.39 -11.65 -3.19
C LYS A 136 -6.85 -10.91 -4.44
N ALA A 137 -7.31 -11.63 -5.46
CA ALA A 137 -7.80 -11.03 -6.70
C ALA A 137 -9.03 -10.14 -6.48
N THR A 138 -9.91 -10.51 -5.54
CA THR A 138 -11.09 -9.72 -5.17
C THR A 138 -10.68 -8.41 -4.52
N ILE A 139 -9.80 -8.45 -3.49
CA ILE A 139 -9.33 -7.24 -2.81
C ILE A 139 -8.61 -6.29 -3.77
N LEU A 140 -7.73 -6.82 -4.63
CA LEU A 140 -7.05 -6.01 -5.64
C LEU A 140 -8.01 -5.32 -6.62
N ARG A 141 -9.12 -5.99 -6.98
CA ARG A 141 -10.18 -5.40 -7.82
C ARG A 141 -10.92 -4.30 -7.08
N GLU A 142 -11.19 -4.49 -5.80
CA GLU A 142 -11.85 -3.49 -4.95
C GLU A 142 -10.97 -2.24 -4.80
N ILE A 143 -9.68 -2.39 -4.49
CA ILE A 143 -8.72 -1.28 -4.41
C ILE A 143 -8.70 -0.50 -5.73
N LYS A 144 -8.62 -1.20 -6.86
CA LYS A 144 -8.66 -0.56 -8.19
C LYS A 144 -9.97 0.18 -8.41
N GLY A 145 -11.11 -0.43 -8.10
CA GLY A 145 -12.43 0.16 -8.26
C GLY A 145 -12.63 1.42 -7.43
N THR A 146 -12.21 1.43 -6.17
CA THR A 146 -12.30 2.60 -5.29
C THR A 146 -11.44 3.76 -5.80
N ARG A 147 -10.23 3.48 -6.29
CA ARG A 147 -9.36 4.50 -6.90
C ARG A 147 -9.94 5.09 -8.18
N GLU A 148 -10.42 4.25 -9.08
CA GLU A 148 -11.05 4.70 -10.31
C GLU A 148 -12.24 5.63 -10.04
N GLN A 149 -13.10 5.25 -9.07
CA GLN A 149 -14.22 6.08 -8.65
C GLN A 149 -13.78 7.41 -8.05
N ARG A 150 -12.69 7.42 -7.26
CA ARG A 150 -12.15 8.65 -6.68
C ARG A 150 -11.59 9.57 -7.74
N ILE A 151 -10.79 9.05 -8.66
CA ILE A 151 -10.24 9.81 -9.79
C ILE A 151 -11.37 10.39 -10.62
N LYS A 152 -12.38 9.59 -10.95
CA LYS A 152 -13.54 10.04 -11.71
C LYS A 152 -14.29 11.18 -11.00
N ARG A 153 -14.51 11.08 -9.68
CA ARG A 153 -15.14 12.19 -8.91
C ARG A 153 -14.32 13.47 -8.95
N LEU A 154 -12.99 13.37 -8.90
CA LEU A 154 -12.10 14.52 -9.00
C LEU A 154 -12.14 15.14 -10.40
N GLU A 155 -12.19 14.30 -11.45
CA GLU A 155 -12.32 14.77 -12.84
C GLU A 155 -13.68 15.41 -13.08
N ASP A 156 -14.77 14.79 -12.61
CA ASP A 156 -16.14 15.35 -12.69
C ASP A 156 -16.22 16.72 -11.96
N SER A 157 -15.56 16.82 -10.79
CA SER A 157 -15.46 18.07 -10.04
C SER A 157 -14.69 19.17 -10.83
N LYS A 158 -13.57 18.81 -11.47
CA LYS A 158 -12.81 19.73 -12.32
C LYS A 158 -13.61 20.16 -13.55
N GLN A 159 -14.30 19.23 -14.20
CA GLN A 159 -15.16 19.53 -15.33
C GLN A 159 -16.33 20.44 -14.94
N SER A 160 -16.95 20.18 -13.78
CA SER A 160 -18.02 21.02 -13.22
C SER A 160 -17.51 22.45 -12.95
N PHE A 161 -16.32 22.61 -12.35
CA PHE A 161 -15.71 23.90 -12.12
C PHE A 161 -15.40 24.64 -13.44
N THR A 162 -14.83 23.93 -14.42
CA THR A 162 -14.52 24.50 -15.73
C THR A 162 -15.79 24.94 -16.46
N SER A 163 -16.84 24.11 -16.42
CA SER A 163 -18.15 24.44 -17.01
C SER A 163 -18.77 25.66 -16.33
N TRP A 164 -18.67 25.76 -15.00
CA TRP A 164 -19.15 26.90 -14.24
C TRP A 164 -18.38 28.19 -14.61
N VAL A 165 -17.04 28.14 -14.68
CA VAL A 165 -16.22 29.28 -15.13
C VAL A 165 -16.58 29.69 -16.56
N THR A 166 -16.78 28.73 -17.47
CA THR A 166 -17.17 29.00 -18.85
C THR A 166 -18.54 29.69 -18.93
N SER A 167 -19.52 29.19 -18.14
CA SER A 167 -20.86 29.83 -18.10
C SER A 167 -20.80 31.24 -17.51
N MET A 168 -19.96 31.48 -16.51
CA MET A 168 -19.72 32.81 -15.97
C MET A 168 -19.10 33.75 -17.00
N MET A 169 -18.16 33.29 -17.80
CA MET A 169 -17.52 34.10 -18.84
C MET A 169 -18.47 34.41 -20.01
N GLN A 170 -19.52 33.59 -20.20
CA GLN A 170 -20.54 33.82 -21.27
C GLN A 170 -21.67 34.75 -20.85
N ASP A 171 -21.87 35.01 -19.55
CA ASP A 171 -22.91 35.87 -19.04
C ASP A 171 -22.35 37.30 -18.72
N PRO A 172 -22.69 38.32 -19.51
CA PRO A 172 -22.16 39.67 -19.33
C PRO A 172 -22.59 40.33 -18.01
N GLU A 173 -23.76 39.98 -17.47
CA GLU A 173 -24.24 40.53 -16.20
C GLU A 173 -23.53 39.91 -15.00
N LEU A 174 -23.31 38.61 -15.04
CA LEU A 174 -22.52 37.89 -14.03
C LEU A 174 -21.07 38.39 -14.05
N MET A 175 -20.47 38.58 -15.24
CA MET A 175 -19.11 39.14 -15.38
C MET A 175 -19.01 40.54 -14.79
N LYS A 176 -20.01 41.41 -14.97
CA LYS A 176 -20.01 42.74 -14.34
C LYS A 176 -20.08 42.65 -12.82
N LYS A 177 -20.97 41.80 -12.29
CA LYS A 177 -21.15 41.65 -10.86
C LYS A 177 -19.88 41.12 -10.19
N TYR A 178 -19.30 40.05 -10.73
CA TYR A 178 -18.06 39.46 -10.21
C TYR A 178 -16.85 40.37 -10.47
N GLY A 179 -16.80 41.09 -11.58
CA GLY A 179 -15.78 42.09 -11.83
C GLY A 179 -15.74 43.17 -10.77
N ILE A 180 -16.91 43.67 -10.33
CA ILE A 180 -17.02 44.64 -9.22
C ILE A 180 -16.53 44.02 -7.89
N GLU A 181 -16.88 42.80 -7.62
CA GLU A 181 -16.44 42.13 -6.38
C GLU A 181 -14.94 41.78 -6.40
N MET A 182 -14.41 41.35 -7.53
CA MET A 182 -12.96 41.17 -7.70
C MET A 182 -12.19 42.46 -7.53
N GLU A 183 -12.70 43.57 -8.06
CA GLU A 183 -12.06 44.89 -7.88
C GLU A 183 -12.11 45.34 -6.42
N LYS A 184 -13.22 45.08 -5.70
CA LYS A 184 -13.30 45.30 -4.25
C LYS A 184 -12.28 44.47 -3.49
N MET A 185 -12.14 43.16 -3.84
CA MET A 185 -11.13 42.31 -3.24
C MET A 185 -9.71 42.78 -3.51
N ARG A 186 -9.42 43.23 -4.76
CA ARG A 186 -8.14 43.76 -5.13
C ARG A 186 -7.80 45.04 -4.36
N LEU A 187 -8.78 45.92 -4.19
CA LEU A 187 -8.63 47.14 -3.39
C LEU A 187 -8.43 46.82 -1.89
N ALA A 188 -9.13 45.79 -1.39
CA ALA A 188 -8.95 45.33 -0.01
C ALA A 188 -7.57 44.71 0.20
N MET A 189 -7.11 43.88 -0.72
CA MET A 189 -5.75 43.33 -0.70
C MET A 189 -4.68 44.40 -0.74
N LYS A 190 -4.84 45.40 -1.61
CA LYS A 190 -3.90 46.52 -1.69
C LYS A 190 -3.85 47.35 -0.40
N LYS A 191 -5.00 47.62 0.22
CA LYS A 191 -5.07 48.28 1.53
C LYS A 191 -4.42 47.46 2.64
N GLU A 192 -4.59 46.14 2.61
CA GLU A 192 -3.96 45.25 3.58
C GLU A 192 -2.46 45.14 3.36
N GLU A 193 -2.01 45.12 2.11
CA GLU A 193 -0.61 45.20 1.74
C GLU A 193 0.02 46.55 2.21
N GLU A 194 -0.66 47.65 1.99
CA GLU A 194 -0.24 48.98 2.52
C GLU A 194 -0.21 48.99 4.04
N ARG A 195 -1.16 48.36 4.72
CA ARG A 195 -1.20 48.19 6.18
C ARG A 195 -0.05 47.34 6.70
N LEU A 196 0.24 46.24 6.05
CA LEU A 196 1.31 45.31 6.41
C LEU A 196 2.70 45.85 6.07
N SER A 197 2.80 46.74 5.08
CA SER A 197 4.05 47.43 4.75
C SER A 197 4.31 48.67 5.63
N ALA A 198 3.33 49.10 6.43
CA ALA A 198 3.51 50.23 7.36
C ALA A 198 4.36 49.77 8.55
N PHE A 199 5.56 50.33 8.64
CA PHE A 199 6.47 50.06 9.74
C PHE A 199 5.98 50.78 11.00
N HIS A 200 5.82 50.02 12.09
CA HIS A 200 5.58 50.59 13.41
C HIS A 200 6.91 51.03 14.01
N LYS A 201 7.03 52.34 14.31
CA LYS A 201 8.24 52.88 14.93
C LYS A 201 7.97 53.04 16.43
N TYR A 202 8.67 52.29 17.24
CA TYR A 202 8.59 52.35 18.69
C TYR A 202 9.35 53.59 19.25
N GLU A 203 9.05 53.97 20.49
CA GLU A 203 9.69 55.11 21.17
C GLU A 203 11.20 54.92 21.37
N ASP A 204 11.69 53.68 21.41
CA ASP A 204 13.10 53.32 21.50
C ASP A 204 13.85 53.43 20.15
N GLY A 205 13.14 53.80 19.07
CA GLY A 205 13.71 53.95 17.73
C GLY A 205 13.77 52.66 16.92
N GLN A 206 13.33 51.52 17.48
CA GLN A 206 13.21 50.28 16.72
C GLN A 206 12.04 50.36 15.75
N VAL A 207 12.22 49.74 14.58
CA VAL A 207 11.21 49.68 13.52
C VAL A 207 10.81 48.21 13.36
N ASP A 208 9.52 47.95 13.57
CA ASP A 208 8.97 46.61 13.39
C ASP A 208 8.82 46.33 11.88
N GLN A 209 9.45 45.29 11.40
CA GLN A 209 9.31 44.88 9.99
C GLN A 209 8.24 43.83 9.87
N PRO A 210 7.31 43.93 8.91
CA PRO A 210 6.35 42.86 8.66
C PRO A 210 7.08 41.58 8.26
N LEU A 211 6.70 40.47 8.88
CA LEU A 211 7.31 39.14 8.75
C LEU A 211 7.28 38.57 7.33
N LEU A 212 6.44 39.10 6.44
CA LEU A 212 6.22 38.64 5.06
C LEU A 212 6.16 39.84 4.10
N THR A 213 7.30 40.29 3.67
CA THR A 213 7.38 41.18 2.49
C THR A 213 7.84 40.37 1.26
N PRO A 214 7.55 40.85 0.00
CA PRO A 214 8.08 40.19 -1.19
C PRO A 214 9.61 40.08 -1.22
N GLU A 215 10.30 40.85 -0.40
CA GLU A 215 11.76 40.83 -0.28
C GLU A 215 12.25 39.79 0.73
N THR A 216 11.46 39.47 1.77
CA THR A 216 11.79 38.45 2.76
C THR A 216 11.39 37.01 2.32
N VAL A 217 10.65 36.85 1.23
CA VAL A 217 10.25 35.57 0.64
C VAL A 217 11.18 35.13 -0.50
N LYS A 218 12.19 35.94 -0.84
CA LYS A 218 13.11 35.66 -1.96
C LYS A 218 14.40 34.94 -1.57
N ASP A 219 14.58 34.53 -0.31
CA ASP A 219 15.68 33.70 0.14
C ASP A 219 15.19 32.20 0.41
#